data_0090146becef2c2d1a5ed40e3f4ee069
#
_entry.id   0090146becef2c2d1a5ed40e3f4ee069
#
_cell.length_a   1.000
_cell.length_b   1.000
_cell.length_c   1.000
_cell.angle_alpha   90.00
_cell.angle_beta   90.00
_cell.angle_gamma   90.00
#
_symmetry.space_group_name_H-M   'P 1'
#
loop_
_entity.id
_entity.type
_entity.pdbx_description
1 polymer ?
#
loop_
_entity_poly.entity_id
_entity_poly.type
_entity_poly.pdbx_seq_one_letter_code
_entity_poly.pdbx_strand_id
1 'polypeptide(L)'
;NYSTLKGAKLDYKKQLNTLQNTEKSLNIQHRQLCYNLTSAFERFNIQKQNVEVTQRVFDNISKKYQYGMASSMEVTTAGTDLVSVQSSYVQALLDFVNAQIELEKLLNK
;
A
#
# COMPACT_ATOMS: atom_id res chain seq x y z
N ASN A 1 -21.62 17.54 -49.66
CA ASN A 1 -20.60 18.57 -49.79
C ASN A 1 -19.25 18.05 -49.29
N TYR A 2 -18.19 18.25 -50.12
CA TYR A 2 -16.82 17.79 -49.82
C TYR A 2 -16.29 18.39 -48.52
N SER A 3 -16.49 19.68 -48.27
CA SER A 3 -16.04 20.37 -47.07
C SER A 3 -16.70 19.82 -45.80
N THR A 4 -17.99 19.52 -45.86
CA THR A 4 -18.75 18.93 -44.77
C THR A 4 -18.24 17.52 -44.45
N LEU A 5 -18.01 16.72 -45.50
CA LEU A 5 -17.48 15.35 -45.33
C LEU A 5 -16.07 15.36 -44.75
N LYS A 6 -15.21 16.28 -45.23
CA LYS A 6 -13.86 16.43 -44.69
C LYS A 6 -13.87 16.83 -43.21
N GLY A 7 -14.76 17.78 -42.84
CA GLY A 7 -14.94 18.19 -41.46
C GLY A 7 -15.38 17.03 -40.57
N ALA A 8 -16.34 16.22 -41.02
CA ALA A 8 -16.81 15.04 -40.29
C ALA A 8 -15.70 14.01 -40.11
N LYS A 9 -14.86 13.78 -41.11
CA LYS A 9 -13.69 12.87 -40.98
C LYS A 9 -12.67 13.37 -39.95
N LEU A 10 -12.39 14.67 -39.92
CA LEU A 10 -11.49 15.27 -38.97
C LEU A 10 -12.03 15.14 -37.56
N ASP A 11 -13.31 15.37 -37.35
CA ASP A 11 -13.97 15.22 -36.07
C ASP A 11 -13.93 13.76 -35.57
N TYR A 12 -14.16 12.81 -36.47
CA TYR A 12 -14.06 11.38 -36.17
C TYR A 12 -12.61 11.03 -35.73
N LYS A 13 -11.61 11.50 -36.42
CA LYS A 13 -10.20 11.27 -36.09
C LYS A 13 -9.86 11.85 -34.70
N LYS A 14 -10.35 13.07 -34.42
CA LYS A 14 -10.15 13.71 -33.11
C LYS A 14 -10.79 12.90 -31.99
N GLN A 15 -12.00 12.41 -32.19
CA GLN A 15 -12.70 11.58 -31.20
C GLN A 15 -11.97 10.26 -30.97
N LEU A 16 -11.48 9.63 -32.05
CA LEU A 16 -10.70 8.40 -31.96
C LEU A 16 -9.40 8.62 -31.18
N ASN A 17 -8.68 9.71 -31.46
CA ASN A 17 -7.46 10.05 -30.73
C ASN A 17 -7.74 10.30 -29.24
N THR A 18 -8.83 10.99 -28.92
CA THR A 18 -9.22 11.23 -27.54
C THR A 18 -9.52 9.91 -26.82
N LEU A 19 -10.24 9.00 -27.48
CA LEU A 19 -10.53 7.68 -26.93
C LEU A 19 -9.25 6.88 -26.67
N GLN A 20 -8.34 6.86 -27.63
CA GLN A 20 -7.05 6.17 -27.49
C GLN A 20 -6.23 6.75 -26.33
N ASN A 21 -6.19 8.07 -26.20
CA ASN A 21 -5.49 8.75 -25.12
C ASN A 21 -6.11 8.42 -23.76
N THR A 22 -7.44 8.34 -23.68
CA THR A 22 -8.17 7.97 -22.47
C THR A 22 -7.86 6.53 -22.07
N GLU A 23 -7.88 5.58 -23.01
CA GLU A 23 -7.54 4.18 -22.76
C GLU A 23 -6.11 4.05 -22.24
N LYS A 24 -5.17 4.77 -22.85
CA LYS A 24 -3.76 4.76 -22.45
C LYS A 24 -3.60 5.30 -21.03
N SER A 25 -4.29 6.40 -20.70
CA SER A 25 -4.28 6.99 -19.38
C SER A 25 -4.85 6.03 -18.33
N LEU A 26 -5.96 5.35 -18.61
CA LEU A 26 -6.55 4.35 -17.72
C LEU A 26 -5.62 3.17 -17.49
N ASN A 27 -4.94 2.70 -18.54
CA ASN A 27 -3.97 1.62 -18.43
C ASN A 27 -2.79 2.00 -17.54
N ILE A 28 -2.29 3.23 -17.66
CA ILE A 28 -1.21 3.75 -16.82
C ILE A 28 -1.67 3.84 -15.36
N GLN A 29 -2.87 4.36 -15.11
CA GLN A 29 -3.45 4.44 -13.77
C GLN A 29 -3.61 3.06 -13.15
N HIS A 30 -4.13 2.10 -13.90
CA HIS A 30 -4.31 0.72 -13.45
C HIS A 30 -2.97 0.10 -13.04
N ARG A 31 -1.94 0.24 -13.86
CA ARG A 31 -0.60 -0.27 -13.54
C ARG A 31 -0.04 0.36 -12.28
N GLN A 32 -0.20 1.68 -12.13
CA GLN A 32 0.28 2.40 -10.96
C GLN A 32 -0.41 1.93 -9.68
N LEU A 33 -1.73 1.74 -9.74
CA LEU A 33 -2.48 1.27 -8.58
C LEU A 33 -2.17 -0.18 -8.23
N CYS A 34 -1.94 -1.04 -9.23
CA CYS A 34 -1.49 -2.41 -8.98
C CYS A 34 -0.10 -2.44 -8.34
N TYR A 35 0.81 -1.60 -8.82
CA TYR A 35 2.14 -1.47 -8.21
C TYR A 35 2.03 -0.99 -6.77
N ASN A 36 1.21 0.02 -6.51
CA ASN A 36 0.99 0.55 -5.16
C ASN A 36 0.44 -0.52 -4.22
N LEU A 37 -0.51 -1.32 -4.71
CA LEU A 37 -1.11 -2.41 -3.94
C LEU A 37 -0.07 -3.49 -3.60
N THR A 38 0.72 -3.91 -4.58
CA THR A 38 1.79 -4.91 -4.37
C THR A 38 2.81 -4.42 -3.36
N SER A 39 3.26 -3.16 -3.50
CA SER A 39 4.22 -2.55 -2.58
C SER A 39 3.66 -2.44 -1.16
N ALA A 40 2.40 -2.02 -1.04
CA ALA A 40 1.74 -1.90 0.26
C ALA A 40 1.57 -3.28 0.93
N PHE A 41 1.26 -4.31 0.16
CA PHE A 41 1.15 -5.67 0.67
C PHE A 41 2.50 -6.20 1.17
N GLU A 42 3.57 -5.94 0.44
CA GLU A 42 4.93 -6.33 0.86
C GLU A 42 5.31 -5.65 2.17
N ARG A 43 5.05 -4.33 2.29
CA ARG A 43 5.33 -3.60 3.53
C ARG A 43 4.50 -4.13 4.70
N PHE A 44 3.24 -4.44 4.45
CA PHE A 44 2.36 -5.05 5.46
C PHE A 44 2.94 -6.37 5.97
N ASN A 45 3.39 -7.25 5.09
CA ASN A 45 3.97 -8.54 5.48
C ASN A 45 5.28 -8.36 6.27
N ILE A 46 6.11 -7.41 5.88
CA ILE A 46 7.36 -7.11 6.60
C ILE A 46 7.03 -6.63 8.02
N GLN A 47 6.09 -5.70 8.16
CA GLN A 47 5.73 -5.18 9.48
C GLN A 47 5.05 -6.24 10.34
N LYS A 48 4.26 -7.13 9.77
CA LYS A 48 3.68 -8.26 10.47
C LYS A 48 4.76 -9.16 11.07
N GLN A 49 5.79 -9.48 10.29
CA GLN A 49 6.93 -10.28 10.75
C GLN A 49 7.70 -9.54 11.86
N ASN A 50 7.89 -8.23 11.71
CA ASN A 50 8.56 -7.41 12.71
C ASN A 50 7.83 -7.43 14.06
N VAL A 51 6.51 -7.36 14.05
CA VAL A 51 5.68 -7.48 15.27
C VAL A 51 5.89 -8.85 15.90
N GLU A 52 5.86 -9.92 15.13
CA GLU A 52 6.04 -11.29 15.63
C GLU A 52 7.41 -11.46 16.31
N VAL A 53 8.48 -10.98 15.66
CA VAL A 53 9.84 -11.06 16.21
C VAL A 53 9.97 -10.21 17.47
N THR A 54 9.49 -8.98 17.42
CA THR A 54 9.60 -8.05 18.56
C THR A 54 8.77 -8.50 19.74
N GLN A 55 7.62 -9.13 19.51
CA GLN A 55 6.81 -9.74 20.56
C GLN A 55 7.56 -10.87 21.28
N ARG A 56 8.24 -11.74 20.51
CA ARG A 56 9.05 -12.81 21.11
C ARG A 56 10.19 -12.25 21.94
N VAL A 57 10.85 -11.21 21.46
CA VAL A 57 11.94 -10.54 22.19
C VAL A 57 11.41 -9.98 23.51
N PHE A 58 10.27 -9.27 23.46
CA PHE A 58 9.63 -8.71 24.65
C PHE A 58 9.26 -9.81 25.64
N ASP A 59 8.65 -10.90 25.19
CA ASP A 59 8.25 -12.02 26.03
C ASP A 59 9.47 -12.66 26.70
N ASN A 60 10.57 -12.85 25.97
CA ASN A 60 11.79 -13.44 26.50
C ASN A 60 12.45 -12.54 27.55
N ILE A 61 12.52 -11.25 27.28
CA ILE A 61 13.12 -10.28 28.22
C ILE A 61 12.23 -10.17 29.47
N SER A 62 10.92 -10.19 29.33
CA SER A 62 9.99 -10.18 30.46
C SER A 62 10.17 -11.39 31.37
N LYS A 63 10.37 -12.58 30.79
CA LYS A 63 10.67 -13.80 31.55
C LYS A 63 12.01 -13.69 32.29
N LYS A 64 13.05 -13.20 31.60
CA LYS A 64 14.36 -12.98 32.23
C LYS A 64 14.26 -12.00 33.41
N TYR A 65 13.47 -10.94 33.26
CA TYR A 65 13.25 -9.99 34.31
C TYR A 65 12.60 -10.64 35.53
N GLN A 66 11.62 -11.53 35.34
CA GLN A 66 10.97 -12.25 36.43
C GLN A 66 11.96 -13.11 37.22
N TYR A 67 13.00 -13.62 36.57
CA TYR A 67 14.03 -14.44 37.21
C TYR A 67 15.26 -13.64 37.65
N GLY A 68 15.19 -12.31 37.61
CA GLY A 68 16.29 -11.44 38.00
C GLY A 68 17.45 -11.39 36.96
N MET A 69 17.23 -11.85 35.75
CA MET A 69 18.26 -11.97 34.72
C MET A 69 18.23 -10.82 33.69
N ALA A 70 17.31 -9.89 33.85
CA ALA A 70 17.23 -8.69 33.01
C ALA A 70 16.82 -7.51 33.88
N SER A 71 17.19 -6.31 33.46
CA SER A 71 16.86 -5.07 34.16
C SER A 71 15.45 -4.56 33.76
N SER A 72 14.88 -3.70 34.61
CA SER A 72 13.62 -3.01 34.29
C SER A 72 13.78 -2.12 33.06
N MET A 73 14.98 -1.55 32.84
CA MET A 73 15.27 -0.74 31.64
C MET A 73 15.21 -1.59 30.37
N GLU A 74 15.75 -2.82 30.42
CA GLU A 74 15.68 -3.74 29.29
C GLU A 74 14.24 -4.08 28.92
N VAL A 75 13.37 -4.34 29.91
CA VAL A 75 11.95 -4.61 29.70
C VAL A 75 11.27 -3.37 29.09
N THR A 76 11.55 -2.19 29.63
CA THR A 76 10.96 -0.94 29.15
C THR A 76 11.36 -0.67 27.71
N THR A 77 12.64 -0.87 27.36
CA THR A 77 13.14 -0.70 26.00
C THR A 77 12.45 -1.68 25.03
N ALA A 78 12.36 -2.94 25.41
CA ALA A 78 11.70 -3.96 24.59
C ALA A 78 10.21 -3.64 24.42
N GLY A 79 9.54 -3.14 25.44
CA GLY A 79 8.14 -2.70 25.36
C GLY A 79 7.95 -1.50 24.45
N THR A 80 8.84 -0.53 24.52
CA THR A 80 8.81 0.65 23.63
C THR A 80 9.02 0.22 22.18
N ASP A 81 9.96 -0.69 21.92
CA ASP A 81 10.21 -1.23 20.59
C ASP A 81 8.96 -1.94 20.04
N LEU A 82 8.30 -2.74 20.90
CA LEU A 82 7.08 -3.44 20.52
C LEU A 82 5.98 -2.47 20.12
N VAL A 83 5.73 -1.43 20.91
CA VAL A 83 4.74 -0.40 20.58
C VAL A 83 5.07 0.28 19.25
N SER A 84 6.36 0.58 19.03
CA SER A 84 6.81 1.22 17.80
C SER A 84 6.53 0.35 16.56
N VAL A 85 6.87 -0.94 16.60
CA VAL A 85 6.61 -1.84 15.46
C VAL A 85 5.11 -2.12 15.28
N GLN A 86 4.33 -2.15 16.37
CA GLN A 86 2.87 -2.27 16.27
C GLN A 86 2.27 -1.05 15.57
N SER A 87 2.75 0.16 15.86
CA SER A 87 2.32 1.37 15.17
C SER A 87 2.64 1.32 13.67
N SER A 88 3.85 0.87 13.33
CA SER A 88 4.26 0.70 11.93
C SER A 88 3.41 -0.36 11.22
N TYR A 89 3.05 -1.43 11.90
CA TYR A 89 2.18 -2.48 11.37
C TYR A 89 0.78 -1.91 11.06
N VAL A 90 0.20 -1.17 11.99
CA VAL A 90 -1.13 -0.56 11.78
C VAL A 90 -1.10 0.41 10.59
N GLN A 91 -0.04 1.22 10.49
CA GLN A 91 0.12 2.13 9.34
C GLN A 91 0.21 1.36 8.02
N ALA A 92 1.01 0.29 8.00
CA ALA A 92 1.14 -0.55 6.80
C ALA A 92 -0.18 -1.24 6.42
N LEU A 93 -0.97 -1.66 7.42
CA LEU A 93 -2.30 -2.23 7.20
C LEU A 93 -3.24 -1.20 6.57
N LEU A 94 -3.25 0.03 7.09
CA LEU A 94 -4.09 1.11 6.56
C LEU A 94 -3.67 1.46 5.13
N ASP A 95 -2.37 1.52 4.85
CA ASP A 95 -1.86 1.78 3.50
C ASP A 95 -2.29 0.68 2.53
N PHE A 96 -2.25 -0.57 2.95
CA PHE A 96 -2.68 -1.70 2.14
C PHE A 96 -4.19 -1.63 1.84
N VAL A 97 -5.02 -1.40 2.86
CA VAL A 97 -6.48 -1.25 2.70
C VAL A 97 -6.80 -0.08 1.78
N ASN A 98 -6.13 1.06 1.94
CA ASN A 98 -6.34 2.22 1.08
C ASN A 98 -5.94 1.95 -0.36
N ALA A 99 -4.85 1.20 -0.59
CA ALA A 99 -4.43 0.81 -1.94
C ALA A 99 -5.46 -0.11 -2.61
N GLN A 100 -6.07 -1.03 -1.84
CA GLN A 100 -7.16 -1.89 -2.33
C GLN A 100 -8.38 -1.05 -2.73
N ILE A 101 -8.78 -0.09 -1.89
CA ILE A 101 -9.92 0.78 -2.15
C ILE A 101 -9.70 1.62 -3.42
N GLU A 102 -8.52 2.18 -3.59
CA GLU A 102 -8.20 2.99 -4.77
C GLU A 102 -8.26 2.17 -6.06
N LEU A 103 -7.76 0.94 -6.02
CA LEU A 103 -7.86 0.05 -7.17
C LEU A 103 -9.31 -0.33 -7.48
N GLU A 104 -10.10 -0.67 -6.46
CA GLU A 104 -11.53 -0.98 -6.62
C GLU A 104 -12.30 0.19 -7.23
N LYS A 105 -12.03 1.41 -6.80
CA LYS A 105 -12.66 2.61 -7.34
C LYS A 105 -12.39 2.75 -8.84
N LEU A 106 -11.17 2.47 -9.28
CA LEU A 106 -10.83 2.54 -10.70
C LEU A 106 -11.56 1.47 -11.49
N LEU A 107 -11.64 0.24 -10.97
CA LEU A 107 -12.28 -0.88 -11.66
C LEU A 107 -13.80 -0.76 -11.73
N ASN A 108 -14.42 0.00 -10.82
CA ASN A 108 -15.86 0.20 -10.76
C ASN A 108 -16.33 1.46 -11.49
N LYS A 109 -15.48 2.09 -12.26
CA LYS A 109 -15.85 3.22 -13.12
C LYS A 109 -16.34 2.76 -14.53
#